data_ee684113b874d54516de773df9cc04e9
#
_entry.id   ee684113b874d54516de773df9cc04e9
#
_cell.length_a   1.000
_cell.length_b   1.000
_cell.length_c   1.000
_cell.angle_alpha   90.00
_cell.angle_beta   90.00
_cell.angle_gamma   90.00
#
_symmetry.space_group_name_H-M   'P 1'
#
loop_
_entity.id
_entity.type
_entity.pdbx_description
1 polymer ?
#
loop_
_entity_poly.entity_id
_entity_poly.type
_entity_poly.pdbx_seq_one_letter_code
_entity_poly.pdbx_strand_id
1 'polypeptide(L)'
;VSWTIGNKYLTESQMQGNALEVYKYFTGKGWTLNAISGVLGNMEKESNINPGLWQSLKEGNYSGGFGLVQWTPATNYTNWANSNGYGITDPEGQMYWIDALSASSGQWIATSAYSMTWSAYKSSTESPEYLASAFLKNFERAGVEVESERRSAARKWYDYLTKADGSQVIEKAVEWAISIANDNSHGYDQAHRDGPDYDCSSLICWAYYNAGLNTRPGYTPATGTMYDVFLAAGFKDVTSQVNLATGSGLIRGDVLLKPGNHTEMSIGNGQLVAASQNEFGGITGGQTGDQTGKEIHVHGYYNFPWKYVLRYSGGGVAPVQGLYIVRWIPG
;
A
#
# COMPACT_ATOMS: atom_id res chain seq x y z
N VAL A 1 -10.19 8.12 -4.36
CA VAL A 1 -10.05 9.36 -3.55
C VAL A 1 -9.71 10.46 -4.54
N SER A 2 -10.32 11.62 -4.44
CA SER A 2 -10.03 12.77 -5.31
C SER A 2 -9.25 13.81 -4.52
N TRP A 3 -8.39 14.56 -5.22
CA TRP A 3 -7.67 15.68 -4.63
C TRP A 3 -8.59 16.74 -4.04
N THR A 4 -8.25 17.27 -2.88
CA THR A 4 -8.80 18.51 -2.34
C THR A 4 -7.85 19.65 -2.68
N ILE A 5 -8.31 20.59 -3.51
CA ILE A 5 -7.51 21.68 -4.07
C ILE A 5 -8.18 23.02 -3.75
N GLY A 6 -7.40 24.06 -3.58
CA GLY A 6 -7.90 25.44 -3.48
C GLY A 6 -7.00 26.32 -2.62
N ASN A 7 -7.18 27.62 -2.70
CA ASN A 7 -6.40 28.56 -1.90
C ASN A 7 -6.92 28.62 -0.44
N LYS A 8 -6.67 27.57 0.32
CA LYS A 8 -7.11 27.41 1.72
C LYS A 8 -6.23 26.39 2.47
N TYR A 9 -6.15 26.49 3.77
CA TYR A 9 -5.58 25.45 4.60
C TYR A 9 -6.51 24.25 4.68
N LEU A 10 -5.96 23.04 4.51
CA LEU A 10 -6.72 21.79 4.55
C LEU A 10 -6.83 21.25 5.98
N THR A 11 -7.93 20.54 6.23
CA THR A 11 -8.10 19.72 7.45
C THR A 11 -7.22 18.47 7.38
N GLU A 12 -6.99 17.82 8.52
CA GLU A 12 -6.21 16.57 8.58
C GLU A 12 -6.77 15.51 7.63
N SER A 13 -8.09 15.30 7.60
CA SER A 13 -8.73 14.34 6.71
C SER A 13 -8.54 14.67 5.23
N GLN A 14 -8.54 15.95 4.86
CA GLN A 14 -8.27 16.39 3.49
C GLN A 14 -6.79 16.19 3.11
N MET A 15 -5.88 16.49 4.03
CA MET A 15 -4.45 16.19 3.86
C MET A 15 -4.20 14.69 3.69
N GLN A 16 -4.90 13.84 4.45
CA GLN A 16 -4.82 12.38 4.33
C GLN A 16 -5.24 11.90 2.93
N GLY A 17 -6.32 12.45 2.39
CA GLY A 17 -6.74 12.17 1.02
C GLY A 17 -5.68 12.55 -0.01
N ASN A 18 -5.15 13.77 0.08
CA ASN A 18 -4.10 14.24 -0.82
C ASN A 18 -2.79 13.43 -0.67
N ALA A 19 -2.40 13.08 0.58
CA ALA A 19 -1.21 12.27 0.83
C ALA A 19 -1.29 10.87 0.19
N LEU A 20 -2.47 10.25 0.15
CA LEU A 20 -2.69 8.98 -0.56
C LEU A 20 -2.48 9.13 -2.08
N GLU A 21 -2.89 10.24 -2.67
CA GLU A 21 -2.67 10.49 -4.10
C GLU A 21 -1.19 10.76 -4.40
N VAL A 22 -0.48 11.51 -3.53
CA VAL A 22 0.99 11.68 -3.59
C VAL A 22 1.68 10.31 -3.49
N TYR A 23 1.26 9.47 -2.56
CA TYR A 23 1.80 8.12 -2.36
C TYR A 23 1.63 7.25 -3.61
N LYS A 24 0.43 7.19 -4.18
CA LYS A 24 0.15 6.43 -5.40
C LYS A 24 1.03 6.87 -6.57
N TYR A 25 1.14 8.19 -6.76
CA TYR A 25 1.93 8.74 -7.85
C TYR A 25 3.40 8.37 -7.74
N PHE A 26 4.04 8.67 -6.61
CA PHE A 26 5.48 8.43 -6.44
C PHE A 26 5.84 6.94 -6.30
N THR A 27 4.98 6.12 -5.69
CA THR A 27 5.15 4.66 -5.70
C THR A 27 5.12 4.12 -7.13
N GLY A 28 4.22 4.62 -7.99
CA GLY A 28 4.18 4.30 -9.42
C GLY A 28 5.42 4.74 -10.20
N LYS A 29 6.24 5.66 -9.63
CA LYS A 29 7.55 6.09 -10.17
C LYS A 29 8.73 5.38 -9.50
N GLY A 30 8.48 4.41 -8.63
CA GLY A 30 9.52 3.60 -7.96
C GLY A 30 10.15 4.25 -6.73
N TRP A 31 9.50 5.27 -6.14
CA TRP A 31 9.98 5.84 -4.89
C TRP A 31 9.70 4.91 -3.71
N THR A 32 10.55 4.94 -2.71
CA THR A 32 10.31 4.24 -1.44
C THR A 32 9.28 4.98 -0.59
N LEU A 33 8.55 4.24 0.24
CA LEU A 33 7.63 4.84 1.23
C LEU A 33 8.36 5.83 2.16
N ASN A 34 9.61 5.52 2.52
CA ASN A 34 10.45 6.38 3.33
C ASN A 34 10.70 7.75 2.68
N ALA A 35 11.08 7.75 1.39
CA ALA A 35 11.32 8.97 0.63
C ALA A 35 10.02 9.78 0.43
N ILE A 36 8.93 9.13 0.11
CA ILE A 36 7.60 9.76 -0.03
C ILE A 36 7.19 10.43 1.29
N SER A 37 7.36 9.73 2.41
CA SER A 37 7.02 10.27 3.72
C SER A 37 7.89 11.47 4.12
N GLY A 38 9.17 11.44 3.75
CA GLY A 38 10.08 12.58 3.93
C GLY A 38 9.62 13.82 3.17
N VAL A 39 9.20 13.65 1.91
CA VAL A 39 8.62 14.75 1.10
C VAL A 39 7.30 15.23 1.70
N LEU A 40 6.39 14.32 2.09
CA LEU A 40 5.11 14.68 2.69
C LEU A 40 5.27 15.47 3.99
N GLY A 41 6.29 15.17 4.81
CA GLY A 41 6.61 15.93 6.00
C GLY A 41 6.95 17.39 5.69
N ASN A 42 7.61 17.64 4.54
CA ASN A 42 7.87 18.99 4.05
C ASN A 42 6.61 19.61 3.44
N MET A 43 5.90 18.93 2.55
CA MET A 43 4.66 19.42 1.94
C MET A 43 3.61 19.82 2.97
N GLU A 44 3.51 19.10 4.10
CA GLU A 44 2.59 19.51 5.18
C GLU A 44 2.92 20.89 5.72
N LYS A 45 4.19 21.18 5.93
CA LYS A 45 4.63 22.49 6.48
C LYS A 45 4.62 23.60 5.45
N GLU A 46 4.85 23.28 4.18
CA GLU A 46 4.82 24.25 3.09
C GLU A 46 3.38 24.62 2.71
N SER A 47 2.52 23.63 2.52
CA SER A 47 1.23 23.85 1.85
C SER A 47 0.02 23.11 2.45
N ASN A 48 0.16 22.41 3.60
CA ASN A 48 -0.85 21.42 4.03
C ASN A 48 -1.15 20.37 2.96
N ILE A 49 -0.15 19.96 2.16
CA ILE A 49 -0.27 19.02 1.04
C ILE A 49 -1.34 19.48 0.03
N ASN A 50 -1.41 20.78 -0.24
CA ASN A 50 -2.41 21.42 -1.08
C ASN A 50 -1.77 22.06 -2.32
N PRO A 51 -1.99 21.52 -3.53
CA PRO A 51 -1.39 22.04 -4.75
C PRO A 51 -1.94 23.40 -5.17
N GLY A 52 -3.04 23.87 -4.59
CA GLY A 52 -3.66 25.17 -4.89
C GLY A 52 -3.35 26.28 -3.88
N LEU A 53 -2.46 26.02 -2.90
CA LEU A 53 -2.18 27.00 -1.85
C LEU A 53 -1.19 28.08 -2.30
N TRP A 54 -1.58 29.34 -2.17
CA TRP A 54 -0.72 30.51 -2.27
C TRP A 54 -0.21 30.93 -0.89
N GLN A 55 1.04 31.35 -0.81
CA GLN A 55 1.63 31.84 0.42
C GLN A 55 0.74 32.91 1.07
N SER A 56 0.45 32.73 2.36
CA SER A 56 -0.42 33.63 3.15
C SER A 56 -1.81 33.85 2.51
N LEU A 57 -2.30 32.87 1.73
CA LEU A 57 -3.60 32.93 1.01
C LEU A 57 -3.72 34.08 0.02
N LYS A 58 -2.59 34.65 -0.43
CA LYS A 58 -2.56 35.77 -1.40
C LYS A 58 -2.53 35.23 -2.82
N GLU A 59 -3.71 34.89 -3.34
CA GLU A 59 -3.87 34.37 -4.69
C GLU A 59 -3.31 35.33 -5.75
N GLY A 60 -2.57 34.80 -6.71
CA GLY A 60 -1.94 35.60 -7.78
C GLY A 60 -0.68 36.33 -7.36
N ASN A 61 -0.19 36.16 -6.13
CA ASN A 61 1.12 36.71 -5.72
C ASN A 61 2.27 35.84 -6.26
N TYR A 62 2.63 36.05 -7.50
CA TYR A 62 3.70 35.29 -8.17
C TYR A 62 5.10 35.51 -7.61
N SER A 63 5.30 36.55 -6.77
CA SER A 63 6.57 36.75 -6.07
C SER A 63 6.69 35.91 -4.80
N GLY A 64 5.57 35.40 -4.28
CA GLY A 64 5.49 34.53 -3.11
C GLY A 64 5.61 33.04 -3.46
N GLY A 65 5.36 32.20 -2.45
CA GLY A 65 5.32 30.76 -2.60
C GLY A 65 3.98 30.24 -3.15
N PHE A 66 4.03 29.12 -3.87
CA PHE A 66 2.85 28.46 -4.45
C PHE A 66 3.01 26.95 -4.53
N GLY A 67 1.90 26.23 -4.30
CA GLY A 67 1.77 24.81 -4.55
C GLY A 67 2.37 23.90 -3.48
N LEU A 68 2.49 22.61 -3.79
CA LEU A 68 2.84 21.55 -2.84
C LEU A 68 4.11 21.82 -2.04
N VAL A 69 5.12 22.38 -2.65
CA VAL A 69 6.43 22.69 -2.03
C VAL A 69 6.72 24.21 -1.98
N GLN A 70 5.69 25.02 -2.13
CA GLN A 70 5.77 26.49 -2.07
C GLN A 70 6.93 27.08 -2.90
N TRP A 71 7.01 26.70 -4.19
CA TRP A 71 8.00 27.29 -5.11
C TRP A 71 8.02 28.82 -4.98
N THR A 72 9.16 29.38 -4.63
CA THR A 72 9.35 30.82 -4.41
C THR A 72 10.48 31.36 -5.28
N PRO A 73 10.24 32.31 -6.18
CA PRO A 73 8.93 32.82 -6.56
C PRO A 73 8.06 31.73 -7.25
N ALA A 74 6.74 31.89 -7.19
CA ALA A 74 5.80 30.95 -7.78
C ALA A 74 6.05 30.72 -9.27
N THR A 75 6.63 31.72 -9.97
CA THR A 75 7.01 31.65 -11.39
C THR A 75 8.01 30.53 -11.70
N ASN A 76 8.77 30.04 -10.73
CA ASN A 76 9.68 28.91 -10.89
C ASN A 76 8.95 27.64 -11.34
N TYR A 77 7.69 27.47 -10.92
CA TYR A 77 6.84 26.39 -11.34
C TYR A 77 5.78 26.82 -12.38
N THR A 78 5.07 27.92 -12.14
CA THR A 78 3.88 28.26 -12.93
C THR A 78 4.21 28.57 -14.40
N ASN A 79 5.38 29.16 -14.70
CA ASN A 79 5.82 29.36 -16.07
C ASN A 79 6.06 28.05 -16.80
N TRP A 80 6.69 27.08 -16.13
CA TRP A 80 6.90 25.75 -16.68
C TRP A 80 5.55 25.04 -16.91
N ALA A 81 4.65 25.06 -15.92
CA ALA A 81 3.36 24.41 -16.01
C ALA A 81 2.57 24.91 -17.24
N ASN A 82 2.44 26.23 -17.38
CA ASN A 82 1.75 26.87 -18.51
C ASN A 82 2.40 26.50 -19.86
N SER A 83 3.74 26.45 -19.93
CA SER A 83 4.46 26.10 -21.15
C SER A 83 4.36 24.62 -21.53
N ASN A 84 3.98 23.75 -20.58
CA ASN A 84 3.87 22.30 -20.78
C ASN A 84 2.42 21.80 -20.73
N GLY A 85 1.42 22.70 -20.76
CA GLY A 85 0.01 22.35 -20.86
C GLY A 85 -0.63 21.89 -19.54
N TYR A 86 0.01 22.12 -18.40
CA TYR A 86 -0.57 21.87 -17.08
C TYR A 86 -1.26 23.11 -16.52
N GLY A 87 -2.41 22.93 -15.89
CA GLY A 87 -2.93 23.95 -14.99
C GLY A 87 -1.98 24.16 -13.81
N ILE A 88 -1.82 25.40 -13.34
CA ILE A 88 -0.87 25.68 -12.23
C ILE A 88 -1.23 24.92 -10.94
N THR A 89 -2.53 24.65 -10.72
CA THR A 89 -3.03 23.89 -9.57
C THR A 89 -3.12 22.39 -9.83
N ASP A 90 -2.73 21.92 -11.03
CA ASP A 90 -2.78 20.51 -11.38
C ASP A 90 -1.76 19.72 -10.54
N PRO A 91 -2.22 18.78 -9.67
CA PRO A 91 -1.32 18.00 -8.83
C PRO A 91 -0.34 17.14 -9.65
N GLU A 92 -0.77 16.60 -10.79
CA GLU A 92 0.07 15.77 -11.64
C GLU A 92 1.27 16.56 -12.18
N GLY A 93 1.03 17.79 -12.66
CA GLY A 93 2.10 18.67 -13.10
C GLY A 93 3.10 19.00 -11.98
N GLN A 94 2.60 19.29 -10.78
CA GLN A 94 3.45 19.57 -9.62
C GLN A 94 4.28 18.34 -9.19
N MET A 95 3.68 17.16 -9.13
CA MET A 95 4.38 15.92 -8.79
C MET A 95 5.38 15.51 -9.89
N TYR A 96 5.01 15.67 -11.16
CA TYR A 96 5.94 15.46 -12.28
C TYR A 96 7.16 16.37 -12.17
N TRP A 97 6.97 17.65 -11.87
CA TRP A 97 8.07 18.59 -11.70
C TRP A 97 9.01 18.17 -10.58
N ILE A 98 8.45 17.76 -9.43
CA ILE A 98 9.24 17.25 -8.30
C ILE A 98 10.01 15.99 -8.70
N ASP A 99 9.38 15.00 -9.31
CA ASP A 99 10.02 13.72 -9.66
C ASP A 99 11.11 13.87 -10.72
N ALA A 100 10.76 14.51 -11.83
CA ALA A 100 11.57 14.49 -13.05
C ALA A 100 12.54 15.66 -13.17
N LEU A 101 12.18 16.84 -12.64
CA LEU A 101 12.91 18.08 -12.92
C LEU A 101 13.76 18.58 -11.75
N SER A 102 13.60 18.08 -10.53
CA SER A 102 14.32 18.58 -9.35
C SER A 102 15.82 18.60 -9.50
N ALA A 103 16.41 17.60 -10.14
CA ALA A 103 17.85 17.55 -10.38
C ALA A 103 18.28 18.47 -11.53
N SER A 104 17.59 18.41 -12.67
CA SER A 104 17.95 19.16 -13.90
C SER A 104 17.68 20.65 -13.79
N SER A 105 16.70 21.06 -12.99
CA SER A 105 16.41 22.47 -12.71
C SER A 105 17.35 23.12 -11.72
N GLY A 106 18.22 22.33 -11.04
CA GLY A 106 19.06 22.82 -9.94
C GLY A 106 18.30 23.04 -8.64
N GLN A 107 17.05 22.54 -8.53
CA GLN A 107 16.31 22.59 -7.27
C GLN A 107 16.92 21.67 -6.22
N TRP A 108 17.32 20.45 -6.60
CA TRP A 108 18.05 19.56 -5.69
C TRP A 108 19.55 19.86 -5.74
N ILE A 109 20.09 20.31 -4.62
CA ILE A 109 21.52 20.54 -4.43
C ILE A 109 21.98 19.73 -3.22
N ALA A 110 22.80 18.69 -3.46
CA ALA A 110 23.33 17.88 -2.37
C ALA A 110 24.23 18.74 -1.46
N THR A 111 23.96 18.72 -0.16
CA THR A 111 24.77 19.40 0.85
C THR A 111 25.79 18.45 1.47
N SER A 112 26.79 18.99 2.21
CA SER A 112 27.76 18.14 2.92
C SER A 112 27.11 17.28 4.01
N ALA A 113 26.02 17.75 4.61
CA ALA A 113 25.26 17.02 5.61
C ALA A 113 24.38 15.90 4.99
N TYR A 114 23.93 16.10 3.75
CA TYR A 114 23.06 15.18 3.01
C TYR A 114 23.57 15.04 1.57
N SER A 115 24.67 14.31 1.41
CA SER A 115 25.42 14.23 0.13
C SER A 115 24.82 13.34 -0.94
N MET A 116 23.56 12.89 -0.77
CA MET A 116 22.88 12.01 -1.72
C MET A 116 22.40 12.75 -2.98
N THR A 117 22.45 12.06 -4.12
CA THR A 117 21.85 12.52 -5.37
C THR A 117 20.32 12.46 -5.28
N TRP A 118 19.60 13.17 -6.17
CA TRP A 118 18.13 13.07 -6.25
C TRP A 118 17.65 11.63 -6.49
N SER A 119 18.33 10.90 -7.38
CA SER A 119 17.99 9.50 -7.64
C SER A 119 18.18 8.63 -6.38
N ALA A 120 19.28 8.82 -5.66
CA ALA A 120 19.52 8.10 -4.41
C ALA A 120 18.50 8.44 -3.32
N TYR A 121 18.05 9.70 -3.25
CA TYR A 121 16.98 10.11 -2.34
C TYR A 121 15.69 9.33 -2.61
N LYS A 122 15.25 9.26 -3.88
CA LYS A 122 14.00 8.59 -4.28
C LYS A 122 13.98 7.10 -3.91
N SER A 123 15.11 6.43 -3.99
CA SER A 123 15.26 5.00 -3.68
C SER A 123 15.76 4.70 -2.25
N SER A 124 15.95 5.74 -1.43
CA SER A 124 16.51 5.60 -0.10
C SER A 124 15.59 4.88 0.88
N THR A 125 16.17 4.03 1.72
CA THR A 125 15.50 3.36 2.84
C THR A 125 15.88 3.93 4.20
N GLU A 126 16.59 5.06 4.22
CA GLU A 126 16.85 5.83 5.44
C GLU A 126 15.54 6.21 6.12
N SER A 127 15.59 6.56 7.41
CA SER A 127 14.37 6.89 8.14
C SER A 127 13.60 8.06 7.50
N PRO A 128 12.27 8.09 7.58
CA PRO A 128 11.47 9.21 7.05
C PRO A 128 11.91 10.55 7.61
N GLU A 129 12.32 10.58 8.89
CA GLU A 129 12.83 11.78 9.56
C GLU A 129 14.14 12.26 8.96
N TYR A 130 15.08 11.35 8.66
CA TYR A 130 16.32 11.69 7.99
C TYR A 130 16.05 12.26 6.59
N LEU A 131 15.15 11.63 5.85
CA LEU A 131 14.78 12.03 4.49
C LEU A 131 14.00 13.36 4.48
N ALA A 132 13.21 13.65 5.52
CA ALA A 132 12.61 14.99 5.68
C ALA A 132 13.65 16.07 5.83
N SER A 133 14.67 15.84 6.67
CA SER A 133 15.80 16.77 6.82
C SER A 133 16.60 16.91 5.53
N ALA A 134 16.88 15.81 4.82
CA ALA A 134 17.57 15.84 3.54
C ALA A 134 16.80 16.66 2.49
N PHE A 135 15.48 16.51 2.42
CA PHE A 135 14.64 17.28 1.51
C PHE A 135 14.65 18.77 1.89
N LEU A 136 14.49 19.09 3.19
CA LEU A 136 14.58 20.47 3.69
C LEU A 136 15.89 21.16 3.28
N LYS A 137 17.04 20.47 3.48
CA LYS A 137 18.36 21.07 3.24
C LYS A 137 18.75 21.11 1.77
N ASN A 138 18.40 20.09 0.99
CA ASN A 138 18.84 19.95 -0.40
C ASN A 138 17.84 20.53 -1.40
N PHE A 139 16.53 20.51 -1.09
CA PHE A 139 15.47 20.97 -1.99
C PHE A 139 14.89 22.31 -1.55
N GLU A 140 14.35 22.42 -0.33
CA GLU A 140 13.63 23.61 0.15
C GLU A 140 14.60 24.77 0.44
N ARG A 141 15.68 24.51 1.15
CA ARG A 141 16.64 25.52 1.61
C ARG A 141 15.96 26.69 2.30
N ALA A 142 14.95 26.37 3.13
CA ALA A 142 14.09 27.35 3.80
C ALA A 142 14.88 28.31 4.69
N GLY A 143 14.53 29.60 4.68
CA GLY A 143 15.17 30.62 5.54
C GLY A 143 14.83 30.47 7.02
N VAL A 144 13.65 29.94 7.35
CA VAL A 144 13.24 29.53 8.70
C VAL A 144 13.02 28.04 8.72
N GLU A 145 13.84 27.32 9.48
CA GLU A 145 13.81 25.86 9.54
C GLU A 145 13.00 25.38 10.74
N VAL A 146 11.89 24.76 10.49
CA VAL A 146 11.09 24.00 11.47
C VAL A 146 11.38 22.50 11.29
N GLU A 147 12.66 22.14 11.35
CA GLU A 147 13.14 20.80 10.99
C GLU A 147 12.51 19.70 11.86
N SER A 148 12.40 19.92 13.18
CA SER A 148 11.79 18.97 14.10
C SER A 148 10.33 18.68 13.76
N GLU A 149 9.57 19.69 13.32
CA GLU A 149 8.18 19.53 12.93
C GLU A 149 8.04 18.76 11.61
N ARG A 150 8.94 19.02 10.63
CA ARG A 150 8.97 18.29 9.35
C ARG A 150 9.31 16.80 9.56
N ARG A 151 10.25 16.52 10.45
CA ARG A 151 10.61 15.14 10.85
C ARG A 151 9.44 14.43 11.51
N SER A 152 8.77 15.08 12.47
CA SER A 152 7.59 14.53 13.13
C SER A 152 6.43 14.28 12.15
N ALA A 153 6.20 15.20 11.22
CA ALA A 153 5.20 15.05 10.17
C ALA A 153 5.56 13.90 9.22
N ALA A 154 6.84 13.74 8.83
CA ALA A 154 7.29 12.62 8.01
C ALA A 154 7.02 11.27 8.68
N ARG A 155 7.28 11.13 9.99
CA ARG A 155 6.95 9.93 10.76
C ARG A 155 5.44 9.68 10.78
N LYS A 156 4.64 10.70 11.04
CA LYS A 156 3.17 10.62 11.00
C LYS A 156 2.68 10.09 9.65
N TRP A 157 3.19 10.62 8.55
CA TRP A 157 2.79 10.18 7.20
C TRP A 157 3.27 8.76 6.88
N TYR A 158 4.46 8.38 7.31
CA TYR A 158 4.94 7.01 7.18
C TYR A 158 4.01 6.02 7.87
N ASP A 159 3.63 6.29 9.12
CA ASP A 159 2.75 5.41 9.89
C ASP A 159 1.33 5.36 9.29
N TYR A 160 0.82 6.50 8.80
CA TYR A 160 -0.49 6.56 8.14
C TYR A 160 -0.50 5.76 6.84
N LEU A 161 0.47 5.98 5.97
CA LEU A 161 0.56 5.31 4.67
C LEU A 161 0.83 3.82 4.80
N THR A 162 1.65 3.41 5.76
CA THR A 162 1.87 1.98 6.08
C THR A 162 0.55 1.27 6.40
N LYS A 163 -0.29 1.90 7.23
CA LYS A 163 -1.61 1.34 7.55
C LYS A 163 -2.55 1.33 6.35
N ALA A 164 -2.57 2.40 5.57
CA ALA A 164 -3.40 2.50 4.37
C ALA A 164 -3.00 1.47 3.30
N ASP A 165 -1.70 1.26 3.10
CA ASP A 165 -1.16 0.24 2.19
C ASP A 165 -1.52 -1.17 2.66
N GLY A 166 -1.34 -1.46 3.94
CA GLY A 166 -1.76 -2.73 4.54
C GLY A 166 -3.25 -3.01 4.38
N SER A 167 -4.10 -2.00 4.53
CA SER A 167 -5.54 -2.12 4.30
C SER A 167 -5.86 -2.46 2.83
N GLN A 168 -5.20 -1.82 1.87
CA GLN A 168 -5.40 -2.12 0.44
C GLN A 168 -4.97 -3.54 0.08
N VAL A 169 -3.86 -4.03 0.64
CA VAL A 169 -3.41 -5.42 0.46
C VAL A 169 -4.46 -6.40 0.98
N ILE A 170 -4.97 -6.17 2.19
CA ILE A 170 -6.00 -7.01 2.80
C ILE A 170 -7.25 -7.05 1.92
N GLU A 171 -7.76 -5.89 1.49
CA GLU A 171 -8.96 -5.84 0.65
C GLU A 171 -8.78 -6.59 -0.68
N LYS A 172 -7.66 -6.38 -1.38
CA LYS A 172 -7.37 -7.11 -2.63
C LYS A 172 -7.30 -8.62 -2.42
N ALA A 173 -6.66 -9.08 -1.34
CA ALA A 173 -6.55 -10.50 -1.04
C ALA A 173 -7.91 -11.12 -0.75
N VAL A 174 -8.72 -10.47 0.08
CA VAL A 174 -10.06 -10.96 0.45
C VAL A 174 -11.01 -10.92 -0.74
N GLU A 175 -11.03 -9.83 -1.52
CA GLU A 175 -11.87 -9.73 -2.71
C GLU A 175 -11.52 -10.79 -3.75
N TRP A 176 -10.21 -11.05 -3.96
CA TRP A 176 -9.78 -12.13 -4.85
C TRP A 176 -10.26 -13.50 -4.36
N ALA A 177 -10.08 -13.84 -3.08
CA ALA A 177 -10.52 -15.12 -2.54
C ALA A 177 -12.05 -15.29 -2.62
N ILE A 178 -12.81 -14.22 -2.37
CA ILE A 178 -14.28 -14.23 -2.54
C ILE A 178 -14.65 -14.41 -4.01
N SER A 179 -13.93 -13.79 -4.95
CA SER A 179 -14.20 -13.95 -6.38
C SER A 179 -14.01 -15.39 -6.84
N ILE A 180 -12.96 -16.06 -6.34
CA ILE A 180 -12.74 -17.51 -6.59
C ILE A 180 -13.88 -18.35 -6.00
N ALA A 181 -14.30 -18.07 -4.76
CA ALA A 181 -15.40 -18.79 -4.10
C ALA A 181 -16.77 -18.57 -4.77
N ASN A 182 -16.95 -17.54 -5.58
CA ASN A 182 -18.17 -17.25 -6.32
C ASN A 182 -18.13 -17.71 -7.79
N ASP A 183 -17.02 -18.29 -8.23
CA ASP A 183 -16.83 -18.74 -9.60
C ASP A 183 -16.65 -20.28 -9.64
N ASN A 184 -17.69 -21.00 -10.00
CA ASN A 184 -17.70 -22.46 -10.06
C ASN A 184 -16.75 -23.06 -11.12
N SER A 185 -16.01 -22.25 -11.88
CA SER A 185 -14.91 -22.73 -12.72
C SER A 185 -13.66 -23.11 -11.90
N HIS A 186 -13.65 -22.80 -10.60
CA HIS A 186 -12.62 -23.13 -9.63
C HIS A 186 -13.14 -24.11 -8.59
N GLY A 187 -12.46 -25.24 -8.41
CA GLY A 187 -12.81 -26.27 -7.45
C GLY A 187 -11.67 -26.62 -6.50
N TYR A 188 -11.84 -27.69 -5.74
CA TYR A 188 -10.84 -28.16 -4.79
C TYR A 188 -10.01 -29.31 -5.37
N ASP A 189 -8.72 -29.12 -5.57
CA ASP A 189 -7.77 -30.21 -5.84
C ASP A 189 -6.39 -29.93 -5.22
N GLN A 190 -5.95 -30.85 -4.35
CA GLN A 190 -4.62 -30.77 -3.74
C GLN A 190 -3.49 -31.13 -4.69
N ALA A 191 -3.77 -31.94 -5.74
CA ALA A 191 -2.77 -32.35 -6.72
C ALA A 191 -2.52 -31.24 -7.77
N HIS A 192 -3.54 -30.43 -8.12
CA HIS A 192 -3.49 -29.37 -9.13
C HIS A 192 -3.91 -28.03 -8.52
N ARG A 193 -3.18 -27.60 -7.49
CA ARG A 193 -3.56 -26.53 -6.55
C ARG A 193 -3.11 -25.12 -6.90
N ASP A 194 -2.54 -24.89 -8.08
CA ASP A 194 -2.00 -23.59 -8.49
C ASP A 194 -2.80 -22.94 -9.64
N GLY A 195 -4.10 -23.27 -9.71
CA GLY A 195 -5.04 -22.82 -10.71
C GLY A 195 -5.23 -23.84 -11.84
N PRO A 196 -6.48 -24.01 -12.37
CA PRO A 196 -7.68 -23.27 -11.98
C PRO A 196 -8.26 -23.69 -10.62
N ASP A 197 -7.92 -24.89 -10.09
CA ASP A 197 -8.37 -25.38 -8.81
C ASP A 197 -7.37 -25.05 -7.68
N TYR A 198 -7.84 -25.03 -6.45
CA TYR A 198 -7.04 -24.66 -5.28
C TYR A 198 -7.31 -25.63 -4.13
N ASP A 199 -6.31 -25.82 -3.27
CA ASP A 199 -6.52 -26.37 -1.92
C ASP A 199 -6.62 -25.25 -0.87
N CYS A 200 -6.83 -25.61 0.41
CA CYS A 200 -6.98 -24.64 1.48
C CYS A 200 -5.80 -23.68 1.58
N SER A 201 -4.57 -24.19 1.46
CA SER A 201 -3.36 -23.38 1.60
C SER A 201 -3.04 -22.59 0.35
N SER A 202 -3.22 -23.15 -0.83
CA SER A 202 -2.95 -22.46 -2.08
C SER A 202 -3.92 -21.29 -2.33
N LEU A 203 -5.21 -21.45 -2.01
CA LEU A 203 -6.19 -20.35 -2.10
C LEU A 203 -5.69 -19.12 -1.31
N ILE A 204 -5.29 -19.32 -0.07
CA ILE A 204 -4.86 -18.21 0.80
C ILE A 204 -3.49 -17.64 0.36
N CYS A 205 -2.56 -18.52 -0.05
CA CYS A 205 -1.26 -18.07 -0.56
C CYS A 205 -1.41 -17.24 -1.84
N TRP A 206 -2.25 -17.67 -2.79
CA TRP A 206 -2.53 -16.94 -4.02
C TRP A 206 -3.25 -15.64 -3.78
N ALA A 207 -4.20 -15.59 -2.83
CA ALA A 207 -4.92 -14.38 -2.49
C ALA A 207 -3.95 -13.25 -2.09
N TYR A 208 -3.05 -13.52 -1.17
CA TYR A 208 -2.07 -12.54 -0.73
C TYR A 208 -0.94 -12.30 -1.74
N TYR A 209 -0.57 -13.30 -2.53
CA TYR A 209 0.40 -13.13 -3.61
C TYR A 209 -0.13 -12.18 -4.69
N ASN A 210 -1.38 -12.34 -5.11
CA ASN A 210 -2.04 -11.44 -6.06
C ASN A 210 -2.26 -10.04 -5.49
N ALA A 211 -2.31 -9.91 -4.15
CA ALA A 211 -2.34 -8.63 -3.48
C ALA A 211 -0.96 -7.94 -3.35
N GLY A 212 0.13 -8.62 -3.78
CA GLY A 212 1.48 -8.08 -3.83
C GLY A 212 2.43 -8.57 -2.74
N LEU A 213 2.04 -9.56 -1.91
CA LEU A 213 2.91 -10.11 -0.88
C LEU A 213 3.65 -11.38 -1.37
N ASN A 214 4.87 -11.58 -0.88
CA ASN A 214 5.64 -12.79 -1.21
C ASN A 214 5.22 -14.00 -0.36
N THR A 215 3.94 -14.40 -0.47
CA THR A 215 3.39 -15.62 0.16
C THR A 215 3.64 -16.88 -0.65
N ARG A 216 4.31 -16.76 -1.80
CA ARG A 216 4.72 -17.85 -2.70
C ARG A 216 6.20 -17.66 -3.10
N PRO A 217 7.16 -18.01 -2.24
CA PRO A 217 8.60 -17.79 -2.48
C PRO A 217 9.19 -18.85 -3.43
N GLY A 218 8.79 -18.84 -4.71
CA GLY A 218 9.18 -19.82 -5.72
C GLY A 218 8.40 -21.14 -5.70
N TYR A 219 7.51 -21.31 -4.73
CA TYR A 219 6.59 -22.44 -4.60
C TYR A 219 5.35 -22.02 -3.81
N THR A 220 4.27 -22.80 -3.88
CA THR A 220 3.07 -22.57 -3.06
C THR A 220 3.17 -23.36 -1.76
N PRO A 221 3.29 -22.71 -0.60
CA PRO A 221 3.37 -23.39 0.69
C PRO A 221 2.16 -24.26 0.99
N ALA A 222 2.39 -25.43 1.60
CA ALA A 222 1.33 -26.17 2.27
C ALA A 222 1.16 -25.66 3.70
N THR A 223 0.06 -26.05 4.37
CA THR A 223 -0.27 -25.59 5.72
C THR A 223 0.85 -25.81 6.74
N GLY A 224 1.70 -26.84 6.54
CA GLY A 224 2.85 -27.12 7.42
C GLY A 224 3.96 -26.07 7.39
N THR A 225 4.10 -25.33 6.29
CA THR A 225 5.15 -24.31 6.09
C THR A 225 4.60 -22.88 6.00
N MET A 226 3.28 -22.69 5.95
CA MET A 226 2.65 -21.37 5.81
C MET A 226 3.06 -20.41 6.94
N TYR A 227 3.17 -20.89 8.18
CA TYR A 227 3.48 -20.03 9.33
C TYR A 227 4.73 -19.17 9.08
N ASP A 228 5.85 -19.81 8.79
CA ASP A 228 7.12 -19.11 8.60
C ASP A 228 7.11 -18.22 7.34
N VAL A 229 6.49 -18.69 6.24
CA VAL A 229 6.38 -17.92 5.00
C VAL A 229 5.54 -16.67 5.20
N PHE A 230 4.43 -16.76 5.93
CA PHE A 230 3.57 -15.60 6.19
C PHE A 230 4.23 -14.61 7.15
N LEU A 231 4.94 -15.08 8.18
CA LEU A 231 5.75 -14.18 9.02
C LEU A 231 6.82 -13.44 8.21
N ALA A 232 7.52 -14.14 7.31
CA ALA A 232 8.50 -13.54 6.40
C ALA A 232 7.85 -12.55 5.41
N ALA A 233 6.57 -12.75 5.06
CA ALA A 233 5.79 -11.84 4.23
C ALA A 233 5.19 -10.64 5.00
N GLY A 234 5.51 -10.49 6.30
CA GLY A 234 5.11 -9.33 7.11
C GLY A 234 3.85 -9.54 7.98
N PHE A 235 3.35 -10.77 8.06
CA PHE A 235 2.30 -11.10 9.03
C PHE A 235 2.86 -11.18 10.46
N LYS A 236 1.97 -10.99 11.42
CA LYS A 236 2.24 -11.19 12.85
C LYS A 236 1.33 -12.27 13.41
N ASP A 237 1.85 -13.08 14.33
CA ASP A 237 1.03 -13.98 15.13
C ASP A 237 0.24 -13.16 16.16
N VAL A 238 -1.08 -13.16 16.01
CA VAL A 238 -2.03 -12.47 16.89
C VAL A 238 -2.97 -13.45 17.62
N THR A 239 -2.57 -14.71 17.70
CA THR A 239 -3.40 -15.77 18.30
C THR A 239 -3.91 -15.41 19.70
N SER A 240 -3.06 -14.78 20.52
CA SER A 240 -3.43 -14.36 21.88
C SER A 240 -4.48 -13.23 21.92
N GLN A 241 -4.77 -12.57 20.80
CA GLN A 241 -5.76 -11.49 20.68
C GLN A 241 -7.14 -12.01 20.22
N VAL A 242 -7.26 -13.32 19.92
CA VAL A 242 -8.45 -13.93 19.35
C VAL A 242 -8.95 -15.05 20.25
N ASN A 243 -10.24 -15.07 20.51
CA ASN A 243 -10.89 -16.20 21.16
C ASN A 243 -11.19 -17.27 20.10
N LEU A 244 -10.34 -18.30 20.03
CA LEU A 244 -10.46 -19.38 19.05
C LEU A 244 -11.72 -20.27 19.23
N ALA A 245 -12.38 -20.23 20.37
CA ALA A 245 -13.63 -20.97 20.55
C ALA A 245 -14.83 -20.28 19.87
N THR A 246 -14.78 -18.97 19.74
CA THR A 246 -15.90 -18.15 19.25
C THR A 246 -15.57 -17.32 17.99
N GLY A 247 -14.29 -17.19 17.63
CA GLY A 247 -13.84 -16.27 16.58
C GLY A 247 -13.84 -14.80 16.98
N SER A 248 -14.16 -14.47 18.23
CA SER A 248 -14.14 -13.08 18.69
C SER A 248 -12.71 -12.51 18.66
N GLY A 249 -12.55 -11.33 18.11
CA GLY A 249 -11.25 -10.69 17.88
C GLY A 249 -10.66 -10.93 16.49
N LEU A 250 -11.27 -11.80 15.66
CA LEU A 250 -10.93 -11.92 14.25
C LEU A 250 -11.34 -10.64 13.50
N ILE A 251 -10.47 -10.20 12.64
CA ILE A 251 -10.75 -9.10 11.70
C ILE A 251 -10.59 -9.59 10.27
N ARG A 252 -11.08 -8.80 9.33
CA ARG A 252 -10.98 -9.06 7.89
C ARG A 252 -9.51 -9.19 7.45
N GLY A 253 -9.18 -10.27 6.75
CA GLY A 253 -7.85 -10.63 6.30
C GLY A 253 -7.03 -11.48 7.30
N ASP A 254 -7.54 -11.79 8.50
CA ASP A 254 -6.87 -12.73 9.38
C ASP A 254 -6.84 -14.14 8.78
N VAL A 255 -5.70 -14.80 8.84
CA VAL A 255 -5.51 -16.18 8.38
C VAL A 255 -5.48 -17.11 9.58
N LEU A 256 -6.49 -17.97 9.66
CA LEU A 256 -6.56 -19.05 10.65
C LEU A 256 -5.75 -20.24 10.12
N LEU A 257 -4.88 -20.80 10.94
CA LEU A 257 -3.97 -21.87 10.53
C LEU A 257 -3.89 -22.99 11.55
N LYS A 258 -4.11 -24.22 11.08
CA LYS A 258 -3.71 -25.45 11.75
C LYS A 258 -2.65 -26.15 10.87
N PRO A 259 -1.36 -26.04 11.23
CA PRO A 259 -0.27 -26.62 10.44
C PRO A 259 -0.46 -28.13 10.19
N GLY A 260 -0.20 -28.54 8.95
CA GLY A 260 -0.36 -29.92 8.51
C GLY A 260 -1.82 -30.39 8.36
N ASN A 261 -2.78 -29.46 8.45
CA ASN A 261 -4.20 -29.83 8.37
C ASN A 261 -5.01 -28.83 7.50
N HIS A 262 -5.30 -27.60 8.00
CA HIS A 262 -6.22 -26.69 7.35
C HIS A 262 -5.88 -25.23 7.55
N THR A 263 -6.37 -24.36 6.67
CA THR A 263 -6.27 -22.90 6.78
C THR A 263 -7.46 -22.23 6.10
N GLU A 264 -7.90 -21.11 6.66
CA GLU A 264 -8.99 -20.28 6.16
C GLU A 264 -8.68 -18.80 6.36
N MET A 265 -9.37 -17.93 5.65
CA MET A 265 -9.23 -16.48 5.79
C MET A 265 -10.52 -15.84 6.26
N SER A 266 -10.43 -15.02 7.30
CA SER A 266 -11.55 -14.19 7.76
C SER A 266 -11.87 -13.10 6.74
N ILE A 267 -13.12 -13.03 6.32
CA ILE A 267 -13.62 -11.95 5.45
C ILE A 267 -14.37 -10.87 6.22
N GLY A 268 -14.34 -10.95 7.57
CA GLY A 268 -15.06 -10.05 8.46
C GLY A 268 -16.47 -10.54 8.81
N ASN A 269 -17.12 -9.87 9.75
CA ASN A 269 -18.49 -10.17 10.18
C ASN A 269 -18.74 -11.63 10.60
N GLY A 270 -17.74 -12.29 11.16
CA GLY A 270 -17.81 -13.69 11.58
C GLY A 270 -17.86 -14.69 10.44
N GLN A 271 -17.47 -14.28 9.23
CA GLN A 271 -17.42 -15.15 8.06
C GLN A 271 -15.99 -15.47 7.65
N LEU A 272 -15.82 -16.64 7.06
CA LEU A 272 -14.57 -17.19 6.53
C LEU A 272 -14.73 -17.53 5.06
N VAL A 273 -13.63 -17.54 4.31
CA VAL A 273 -13.53 -18.13 2.97
C VAL A 273 -12.48 -19.25 2.99
N ALA A 274 -12.81 -20.38 2.42
CA ALA A 274 -11.96 -21.56 2.38
C ALA A 274 -12.18 -22.41 1.13
N ALA A 275 -11.13 -23.16 0.72
CA ALA A 275 -11.22 -24.33 -0.11
C ALA A 275 -11.16 -25.57 0.80
N SER A 276 -12.18 -26.44 0.78
CA SER A 276 -12.40 -27.45 1.82
C SER A 276 -12.17 -28.88 1.34
N GLN A 277 -12.88 -29.31 0.32
CA GLN A 277 -12.83 -30.68 -0.24
C GLN A 277 -13.50 -30.71 -1.61
N ASN A 278 -13.16 -31.69 -2.44
CA ASN A 278 -13.78 -31.88 -3.74
C ASN A 278 -15.22 -32.47 -3.66
N GLU A 279 -15.90 -32.63 -4.78
CA GLU A 279 -17.28 -33.13 -4.91
C GLU A 279 -17.48 -34.52 -4.30
N PHE A 280 -16.42 -35.32 -4.16
CA PHE A 280 -16.45 -36.64 -3.54
C PHE A 280 -16.13 -36.64 -2.05
N GLY A 281 -15.93 -35.48 -1.44
CA GLY A 281 -15.49 -35.31 -0.05
C GLY A 281 -14.02 -35.69 0.19
N GLY A 282 -13.22 -35.75 -0.88
CA GLY A 282 -11.80 -36.06 -0.87
C GLY A 282 -10.92 -34.81 -1.05
N ILE A 283 -9.60 -35.04 -1.09
CA ILE A 283 -8.60 -33.96 -1.28
C ILE A 283 -7.89 -34.03 -2.63
N THR A 284 -8.07 -35.11 -3.40
CA THR A 284 -7.51 -35.33 -4.73
C THR A 284 -8.49 -36.08 -5.60
N GLY A 285 -8.32 -35.96 -6.92
CA GLY A 285 -9.12 -36.75 -7.91
C GLY A 285 -10.50 -36.17 -8.16
N GLY A 286 -10.76 -34.92 -7.79
CA GLY A 286 -11.93 -34.18 -8.19
C GLY A 286 -11.90 -33.79 -9.67
N GLN A 287 -13.01 -33.34 -10.19
CA GLN A 287 -13.11 -32.72 -11.50
C GLN A 287 -12.71 -31.23 -11.37
N THR A 288 -12.19 -30.66 -12.44
CA THR A 288 -11.91 -29.21 -12.47
C THR A 288 -13.19 -28.38 -12.29
N GLY A 289 -13.13 -27.38 -11.45
CA GLY A 289 -14.27 -26.54 -11.07
C GLY A 289 -15.01 -27.07 -9.85
N ASP A 290 -15.92 -26.26 -9.30
CA ASP A 290 -16.76 -26.61 -8.16
C ASP A 290 -18.11 -27.16 -8.61
N GLN A 291 -18.31 -28.49 -8.51
CA GLN A 291 -19.53 -29.18 -8.88
C GLN A 291 -20.61 -29.08 -7.80
N THR A 292 -20.23 -28.70 -6.59
CA THR A 292 -21.13 -28.68 -5.42
C THR A 292 -21.55 -27.29 -5.02
N GLY A 293 -20.80 -26.25 -5.44
CA GLY A 293 -20.88 -24.87 -4.93
C GLY A 293 -20.40 -24.76 -3.47
N LYS A 294 -19.59 -25.74 -3.01
CA LYS A 294 -19.08 -25.83 -1.63
C LYS A 294 -17.63 -26.29 -1.53
N GLU A 295 -16.98 -26.49 -2.64
CA GLU A 295 -15.57 -26.87 -2.64
C GLU A 295 -14.68 -25.69 -2.25
N ILE A 296 -14.98 -24.52 -2.83
CA ILE A 296 -14.45 -23.24 -2.38
C ILE A 296 -15.64 -22.34 -2.06
N HIS A 297 -15.79 -21.95 -0.80
CA HIS A 297 -17.01 -21.25 -0.38
C HIS A 297 -16.78 -20.28 0.80
N VAL A 298 -17.77 -19.42 0.98
CA VAL A 298 -17.88 -18.55 2.14
C VAL A 298 -18.84 -19.16 3.15
N HIS A 299 -18.48 -19.18 4.44
CA HIS A 299 -19.30 -19.72 5.51
C HIS A 299 -19.05 -18.99 6.83
N GLY A 300 -19.89 -19.24 7.83
CA GLY A 300 -19.73 -18.68 9.18
C GLY A 300 -18.57 -19.31 9.93
N TYR A 301 -18.02 -18.55 10.90
CA TYR A 301 -17.01 -19.10 11.80
C TYR A 301 -17.52 -20.34 12.53
N TYR A 302 -16.63 -21.32 12.72
CA TYR A 302 -16.87 -22.51 13.51
C TYR A 302 -15.68 -22.85 14.39
N ASN A 303 -15.91 -23.50 15.52
CA ASN A 303 -14.86 -23.90 16.43
C ASN A 303 -14.08 -25.10 15.87
N PHE A 304 -12.98 -24.79 15.17
CA PHE A 304 -12.01 -25.76 14.68
C PHE A 304 -10.76 -25.67 15.56
N PRO A 305 -9.96 -26.72 15.74
CA PRO A 305 -8.76 -26.67 16.57
C PRO A 305 -7.63 -25.87 15.91
N TRP A 306 -7.90 -24.58 15.64
CA TRP A 306 -6.93 -23.64 15.13
C TRP A 306 -5.74 -23.53 16.07
N LYS A 307 -4.54 -23.39 15.53
CA LYS A 307 -3.32 -23.20 16.30
C LYS A 307 -2.81 -21.77 16.25
N TYR A 308 -2.97 -21.12 15.10
CA TYR A 308 -2.48 -19.77 14.88
C TYR A 308 -3.53 -18.89 14.20
N VAL A 309 -3.45 -17.59 14.51
CA VAL A 309 -4.08 -16.51 13.74
C VAL A 309 -2.98 -15.58 13.28
N LEU A 310 -2.83 -15.43 11.97
CA LEU A 310 -1.82 -14.58 11.35
C LEU A 310 -2.49 -13.35 10.76
N ARG A 311 -2.00 -12.15 11.13
CA ARG A 311 -2.56 -10.85 10.74
C ARG A 311 -1.54 -10.03 9.98
N TYR A 312 -1.90 -9.54 8.79
CA TYR A 312 -1.15 -8.55 8.07
C TYR A 312 -1.59 -7.14 8.49
N SER A 313 -0.64 -6.25 8.80
CA SER A 313 -0.94 -4.89 9.25
C SER A 313 -0.26 -3.80 8.42
N GLY A 314 0.37 -4.19 7.31
CA GLY A 314 1.22 -3.30 6.51
C GLY A 314 2.64 -3.20 7.05
N GLY A 315 3.56 -2.71 6.22
CA GLY A 315 4.92 -2.36 6.64
C GLY A 315 5.90 -3.52 6.69
N GLY A 316 6.03 -4.26 5.61
CA GLY A 316 7.12 -5.21 5.45
C GLY A 316 7.14 -5.85 4.07
N VAL A 317 8.28 -5.71 3.42
CA VAL A 317 8.77 -6.35 2.21
C VAL A 317 8.46 -5.62 0.91
N ALA A 318 9.53 -5.35 0.17
CA ALA A 318 9.50 -4.81 -1.19
C ALA A 318 8.52 -5.59 -2.08
N PRO A 319 7.80 -4.90 -2.98
CA PRO A 319 6.92 -5.56 -3.95
C PRO A 319 7.70 -6.59 -4.74
N VAL A 320 7.07 -7.72 -5.05
CA VAL A 320 7.63 -8.71 -5.96
C VAL A 320 7.91 -8.01 -7.30
N GLN A 321 9.19 -7.81 -7.64
CA GLN A 321 9.55 -7.28 -8.94
C GLN A 321 9.03 -8.23 -10.03
N GLY A 322 8.10 -7.75 -10.84
CA GLY A 322 7.63 -8.48 -12.03
C GLY A 322 6.13 -8.72 -12.15
N LEU A 323 5.29 -8.26 -11.24
CA LEU A 323 3.85 -8.35 -11.46
C LEU A 323 3.41 -7.25 -12.44
N TYR A 324 3.31 -7.59 -13.71
CA TYR A 324 2.55 -6.80 -14.68
C TYR A 324 1.08 -6.93 -14.33
N ILE A 325 0.45 -5.83 -13.89
CA ILE A 325 -1.01 -5.75 -13.77
C ILE A 325 -1.56 -5.85 -15.20
N VAL A 326 -2.09 -7.01 -15.57
CA VAL A 326 -2.92 -7.15 -16.75
C VAL A 326 -4.20 -6.37 -16.46
N ARG A 327 -4.32 -5.18 -17.04
CA ARG A 327 -5.61 -4.46 -17.07
C ARG A 327 -6.61 -5.35 -17.80
N TRP A 328 -7.54 -5.89 -17.07
CA TRP A 328 -8.75 -6.45 -17.66
C TRP A 328 -9.56 -5.27 -18.22
N ILE A 329 -9.67 -5.19 -19.54
CA ILE A 329 -10.55 -4.24 -20.24
C ILE A 329 -11.80 -5.04 -20.55
N PRO A 330 -12.98 -4.70 -19.99
CA PRO A 330 -14.24 -5.32 -20.43
C PRO A 330 -14.46 -4.94 -21.90
N GLY A 331 -14.73 -5.95 -22.76
CA GLY A 331 -15.18 -5.79 -24.13
C GLY A 331 -16.65 -5.41 -24.21
#